data_8e4b8e42f5f77d6232a300ec27046384
#
_entry.id   8e4b8e42f5f77d6232a300ec27046384
#
_cell.length_a   1.000
_cell.length_b   1.000
_cell.length_c   1.000
_cell.angle_alpha   90.00
_cell.angle_beta   90.00
_cell.angle_gamma   90.00
#
_symmetry.space_group_name_H-M   'P 1'
#
loop_
_entity.id
_entity.type
_entity.pdbx_description
1 polymer ?
#
loop_
_entity_poly.entity_id
_entity_poly.type
_entity_poly.pdbx_seq_one_letter_code
_entity_poly.pdbx_strand_id
1 'polypeptide(L)'
;YESEEDKAVAQAVMKEKAEELGQELKVELEPLQNYVKAEEEHQDYLTKHPNGYCHIDLKKAQDPLIDASLYPKPNDQELKEKLSPAQYAVTQENNTEQAFSNQYWDNKEPGIYVDVATGEPLFSSKDKYDSGCGWPSFTKPISADVARYKEDTSFNMRRIEVRSRSGNSHLGHVFDDGPK
;
A
#
# COMPACT_ATOMS: atom_id res chain seq x y z
N TYR A 1 -28.44 8.04 13.40
CA TYR A 1 -28.46 6.94 14.38
C TYR A 1 -29.90 6.49 14.62
N GLU A 2 -30.09 5.22 14.93
CA GLU A 2 -31.44 4.65 15.24
C GLU A 2 -31.68 4.55 16.75
N SER A 3 -30.62 4.39 17.53
CA SER A 3 -30.69 4.26 18.98
C SER A 3 -29.70 5.21 19.69
N GLU A 4 -29.91 5.45 20.98
CA GLU A 4 -28.95 6.21 21.80
C GLU A 4 -27.62 5.46 21.97
N GLU A 5 -27.62 4.12 21.84
CA GLU A 5 -26.41 3.31 21.84
C GLU A 5 -25.58 3.56 20.59
N ASP A 6 -26.21 3.55 19.39
CA ASP A 6 -25.54 3.89 18.12
C ASP A 6 -24.96 5.30 18.14
N LYS A 7 -25.71 6.25 18.70
CA LYS A 7 -25.25 7.64 18.87
C LYS A 7 -24.00 7.71 19.74
N ALA A 8 -23.99 7.00 20.86
CA ALA A 8 -22.83 6.99 21.75
C ALA A 8 -21.59 6.41 21.08
N VAL A 9 -21.75 5.32 20.34
CA VAL A 9 -20.66 4.71 19.53
C VAL A 9 -20.15 5.68 18.47
N ALA A 10 -21.05 6.28 17.70
CA ALA A 10 -20.69 7.25 16.67
C ALA A 10 -19.95 8.47 17.25
N GLN A 11 -20.44 9.01 18.38
CA GLN A 11 -19.77 10.12 19.06
C GLN A 11 -18.36 9.77 19.55
N ALA A 12 -18.18 8.55 20.09
CA ALA A 12 -16.87 8.08 20.53
C ALA A 12 -15.88 8.00 19.36
N VAL A 13 -16.30 7.41 18.24
CA VAL A 13 -15.48 7.30 17.01
C VAL A 13 -15.18 8.68 16.43
N MET A 14 -16.15 9.58 16.39
CA MET A 14 -15.93 10.95 15.89
C MET A 14 -14.91 11.71 16.75
N LYS A 15 -14.99 11.57 18.08
CA LYS A 15 -14.04 12.18 19.00
C LYS A 15 -12.62 11.63 18.78
N GLU A 16 -12.47 10.31 18.71
CA GLU A 16 -11.18 9.65 18.44
C GLU A 16 -10.57 10.16 17.12
N LYS A 17 -11.37 10.24 16.06
CA LYS A 17 -10.91 10.71 14.76
C LYS A 17 -10.59 12.22 14.75
N ALA A 18 -11.32 13.04 15.50
CA ALA A 18 -10.99 14.44 15.64
C ALA A 18 -9.64 14.65 16.36
N GLU A 19 -9.39 13.86 17.41
CA GLU A 19 -8.11 13.86 18.13
C GLU A 19 -6.95 13.38 17.23
N GLU A 20 -7.15 12.29 16.47
CA GLU A 20 -6.16 11.75 15.50
C GLU A 20 -5.79 12.77 14.42
N LEU A 21 -6.78 13.49 13.90
CA LEU A 21 -6.59 14.46 12.81
C LEU A 21 -6.18 15.85 13.31
N GLY A 22 -6.24 16.10 14.62
CA GLY A 22 -5.94 17.39 15.21
C GLY A 22 -6.90 18.53 14.79
N GLN A 23 -8.12 18.18 14.35
CA GLN A 23 -9.13 19.13 13.90
C GLN A 23 -10.54 18.63 14.17
N GLU A 24 -11.48 19.57 14.24
CA GLU A 24 -12.90 19.24 14.37
C GLU A 24 -13.44 18.59 13.10
N LEU A 25 -14.22 17.52 13.27
CA LEU A 25 -14.88 16.87 12.16
C LEU A 25 -16.14 17.61 11.75
N LYS A 26 -16.29 17.90 10.47
CA LYS A 26 -17.51 18.48 9.88
C LYS A 26 -18.51 17.39 9.50
N VAL A 27 -18.86 16.55 10.46
CA VAL A 27 -19.81 15.44 10.28
C VAL A 27 -21.00 15.70 11.20
N GLU A 28 -22.19 15.71 10.63
CA GLU A 28 -23.44 15.81 11.39
C GLU A 28 -23.85 14.44 11.93
N LEU A 29 -24.28 14.40 13.18
CA LEU A 29 -24.79 13.20 13.83
C LEU A 29 -26.20 13.45 14.31
N GLU A 30 -27.18 13.03 13.51
CA GLU A 30 -28.60 13.24 13.77
C GLU A 30 -29.37 11.92 13.82
N PRO A 31 -30.55 11.90 14.47
CA PRO A 31 -31.45 10.76 14.42
C PRO A 31 -31.82 10.42 12.98
N LEU A 32 -31.85 9.12 12.66
CA LEU A 32 -32.27 8.65 11.36
C LEU A 32 -33.74 9.00 11.11
N GLN A 33 -33.97 9.89 10.16
CA GLN A 33 -35.30 10.36 9.77
C GLN A 33 -35.54 9.98 8.31
N ASN A 34 -36.78 9.59 8.00
CA ASN A 34 -37.23 9.34 6.63
C ASN A 34 -36.38 8.30 5.86
N TYR A 35 -35.77 7.37 6.58
CA TYR A 35 -35.10 6.25 5.93
C TYR A 35 -36.14 5.33 5.30
N VAL A 36 -36.05 5.19 4.00
CA VAL A 36 -36.84 4.23 3.24
C VAL A 36 -35.86 3.26 2.60
N LYS A 37 -35.95 1.98 2.98
CA LYS A 37 -35.19 0.93 2.32
C LYS A 37 -35.58 0.89 0.84
N ALA A 38 -34.60 0.92 -0.07
CA ALA A 38 -34.88 0.76 -1.49
C ALA A 38 -35.62 -0.58 -1.75
N GLU A 39 -36.40 -0.59 -2.80
CA GLU A 39 -37.17 -1.78 -3.23
C GLU A 39 -36.22 -2.97 -3.41
N GLU A 40 -36.73 -4.17 -3.18
CA GLU A 40 -35.96 -5.41 -3.25
C GLU A 40 -35.25 -5.58 -4.61
N GLU A 41 -35.82 -5.02 -5.67
CA GLU A 41 -35.23 -5.02 -7.02
C GLU A 41 -33.93 -4.22 -7.08
N HIS A 42 -33.77 -3.18 -6.26
CA HIS A 42 -32.60 -2.31 -6.20
C HIS A 42 -31.53 -2.82 -5.22
N GLN A 43 -31.90 -3.77 -4.34
CA GLN A 43 -30.93 -4.41 -3.46
C GLN A 43 -30.04 -5.35 -4.29
N ASP A 44 -28.73 -5.17 -4.21
CA ASP A 44 -27.74 -5.96 -4.96
C ASP A 44 -27.99 -5.98 -6.47
N TYR A 45 -28.51 -4.84 -7.02
CA TYR A 45 -28.95 -4.74 -8.41
C TYR A 45 -27.93 -5.26 -9.42
N LEU A 46 -26.67 -4.87 -9.32
CA LEU A 46 -25.63 -5.30 -10.27
C LEU A 46 -25.21 -6.76 -10.07
N THR A 47 -25.40 -7.33 -8.88
CA THR A 47 -25.23 -8.76 -8.65
C THR A 47 -26.30 -9.57 -9.37
N LYS A 48 -27.55 -9.10 -9.30
CA LYS A 48 -28.71 -9.73 -9.97
C LYS A 48 -28.71 -9.46 -11.49
N HIS A 49 -28.19 -8.30 -11.90
CA HIS A 49 -28.16 -7.84 -13.29
C HIS A 49 -26.74 -7.39 -13.67
N PRO A 50 -25.81 -8.33 -13.95
CA PRO A 50 -24.39 -8.00 -14.23
C PRO A 50 -24.17 -7.02 -15.39
N ASN A 51 -25.12 -6.94 -16.33
CA ASN A 51 -25.13 -6.00 -17.45
C ASN A 51 -26.10 -4.83 -17.25
N GLY A 52 -26.59 -4.64 -16.03
CA GLY A 52 -27.51 -3.56 -15.70
C GLY A 52 -26.84 -2.19 -15.81
N TYR A 53 -27.67 -1.15 -16.00
CA TYR A 53 -27.16 0.22 -16.05
C TYR A 53 -26.60 0.66 -14.70
N CYS A 54 -25.34 1.12 -14.72
CA CYS A 54 -24.71 1.84 -13.61
C CYS A 54 -23.99 3.06 -14.19
N HIS A 55 -24.17 4.23 -13.58
CA HIS A 55 -23.47 5.45 -13.99
C HIS A 55 -21.99 5.43 -13.57
N ILE A 56 -21.60 4.51 -12.69
CA ILE A 56 -20.20 4.25 -12.33
C ILE A 56 -19.71 3.15 -13.26
N ASP A 57 -18.61 3.41 -13.96
CA ASP A 57 -17.93 2.39 -14.75
C ASP A 57 -17.21 1.39 -13.83
N LEU A 58 -17.89 0.27 -13.56
CA LEU A 58 -17.34 -0.79 -12.69
C LEU A 58 -16.07 -1.43 -13.25
N LYS A 59 -15.78 -1.29 -14.56
CA LYS A 59 -14.52 -1.77 -15.11
C LYS A 59 -13.35 -0.97 -14.57
N LYS A 60 -13.55 0.33 -14.32
CA LYS A 60 -12.52 1.17 -13.68
C LYS A 60 -12.22 0.78 -12.22
N ALA A 61 -13.16 0.12 -11.55
CA ALA A 61 -12.88 -0.40 -10.19
C ALA A 61 -11.93 -1.61 -10.21
N GLN A 62 -11.74 -2.22 -11.38
CA GLN A 62 -10.79 -3.31 -11.60
C GLN A 62 -9.45 -2.81 -12.16
N ASP A 63 -9.37 -1.53 -12.54
CA ASP A 63 -8.10 -0.95 -12.97
C ASP A 63 -7.11 -0.99 -11.80
N PRO A 64 -5.84 -1.34 -12.05
CA PRO A 64 -4.84 -1.34 -11.00
C PRO A 64 -4.72 0.06 -10.41
N LEU A 65 -4.57 0.14 -9.08
CA LEU A 65 -4.37 1.41 -8.37
C LEU A 65 -3.18 2.20 -8.94
N ILE A 66 -2.20 1.48 -9.45
CA ILE A 66 -0.97 2.03 -10.05
C ILE A 66 -0.81 1.42 -11.44
N ASP A 67 -0.90 2.26 -12.46
CA ASP A 67 -0.69 1.86 -13.85
C ASP A 67 0.80 1.60 -14.13
N ALA A 68 1.17 0.34 -14.31
CA ALA A 68 2.55 -0.09 -14.57
C ALA A 68 3.15 0.53 -15.85
N SER A 69 2.33 0.88 -16.82
CA SER A 69 2.81 1.45 -18.10
C SER A 69 3.46 2.83 -17.94
N LEU A 70 3.16 3.52 -16.82
CA LEU A 70 3.74 4.82 -16.47
C LEU A 70 5.18 4.69 -15.91
N TYR A 71 5.62 3.47 -15.57
CA TYR A 71 6.90 3.19 -14.91
C TYR A 71 7.75 2.19 -15.69
N PRO A 72 8.06 2.45 -16.98
CA PRO A 72 8.86 1.54 -17.78
C PRO A 72 10.25 1.36 -17.18
N LYS A 73 10.75 0.12 -17.20
CA LYS A 73 12.13 -0.15 -16.77
C LYS A 73 13.11 0.44 -17.78
N PRO A 74 14.02 1.32 -17.35
CA PRO A 74 15.14 1.75 -18.20
C PRO A 74 16.04 0.58 -18.61
N ASN A 75 16.76 0.73 -19.71
CA ASN A 75 17.75 -0.27 -20.09
C ASN A 75 18.97 -0.26 -19.12
N ASP A 76 19.83 -1.28 -19.23
CA ASP A 76 20.93 -1.47 -18.28
C ASP A 76 21.93 -0.30 -18.27
N GLN A 77 22.20 0.31 -19.43
CA GLN A 77 23.09 1.47 -19.52
C GLN A 77 22.47 2.69 -18.83
N GLU A 78 21.19 2.97 -19.08
CA GLU A 78 20.45 4.05 -18.43
C GLU A 78 20.37 3.87 -16.92
N LEU A 79 20.20 2.63 -16.46
CA LEU A 79 20.21 2.32 -15.03
C LEU A 79 21.57 2.59 -14.39
N LYS A 80 22.68 2.24 -15.06
CA LYS A 80 24.05 2.53 -14.58
C LYS A 80 24.38 4.02 -14.55
N GLU A 81 23.80 4.79 -15.46
CA GLU A 81 23.95 6.25 -15.49
C GLU A 81 23.10 6.95 -14.43
N LYS A 82 21.90 6.42 -14.17
CA LYS A 82 20.91 6.98 -13.23
C LYS A 82 21.19 6.65 -11.77
N LEU A 83 21.58 5.43 -11.49
CA LEU A 83 21.75 4.89 -10.14
C LEU A 83 23.19 5.04 -9.67
N SER A 84 23.36 5.27 -8.36
CA SER A 84 24.68 5.10 -7.76
C SER A 84 25.14 3.64 -7.86
N PRO A 85 26.45 3.35 -7.82
CA PRO A 85 26.94 1.97 -7.84
C PRO A 85 26.30 1.07 -6.75
N ALA A 86 26.06 1.62 -5.56
CA ALA A 86 25.42 0.90 -4.47
C ALA A 86 23.95 0.59 -4.78
N GLN A 87 23.20 1.58 -5.27
CA GLN A 87 21.79 1.39 -5.67
C GLN A 87 21.65 0.36 -6.80
N TYR A 88 22.53 0.41 -7.79
CA TYR A 88 22.54 -0.56 -8.88
C TYR A 88 22.84 -1.97 -8.37
N ALA A 89 23.90 -2.12 -7.55
CA ALA A 89 24.28 -3.42 -7.00
C ALA A 89 23.14 -4.03 -6.12
N VAL A 90 22.47 -3.24 -5.30
CA VAL A 90 21.35 -3.71 -4.47
C VAL A 90 20.16 -4.10 -5.35
N THR A 91 19.73 -3.21 -6.26
CA THR A 91 18.47 -3.42 -6.98
C THR A 91 18.59 -4.41 -8.13
N GLN A 92 19.73 -4.46 -8.83
CA GLN A 92 19.91 -5.27 -10.05
C GLN A 92 20.78 -6.51 -9.83
N GLU A 93 21.69 -6.51 -8.83
CA GLU A 93 22.66 -7.61 -8.58
C GLU A 93 22.38 -8.33 -7.24
N ASN A 94 21.25 -8.03 -6.57
CA ASN A 94 20.82 -8.64 -5.30
C ASN A 94 21.80 -8.46 -4.14
N ASN A 95 22.56 -7.37 -4.14
CA ASN A 95 23.38 -7.01 -3.01
C ASN A 95 22.50 -6.45 -1.86
N THR A 96 23.10 -6.25 -0.69
CA THR A 96 22.42 -5.73 0.50
C THR A 96 23.13 -4.48 0.99
N GLU A 97 22.37 -3.45 1.36
CA GLU A 97 22.91 -2.28 2.05
C GLU A 97 23.37 -2.62 3.46
N GLN A 98 24.31 -1.83 3.99
CA GLN A 98 24.75 -2.01 5.37
C GLN A 98 23.60 -1.69 6.35
N ALA A 99 23.37 -2.58 7.32
CA ALA A 99 22.40 -2.37 8.37
C ALA A 99 22.71 -1.11 9.19
N PHE A 100 21.68 -0.36 9.58
CA PHE A 100 21.76 0.89 10.36
C PHE A 100 22.58 2.01 9.71
N SER A 101 22.89 1.88 8.42
CA SER A 101 23.68 2.87 7.65
C SER A 101 23.08 3.21 6.29
N ASN A 102 21.88 2.74 5.99
CA ASN A 102 21.17 3.06 4.75
C ASN A 102 20.23 4.26 4.95
N GLN A 103 19.81 4.86 3.84
CA GLN A 103 19.13 6.16 3.83
C GLN A 103 17.79 6.18 4.59
N TYR A 104 17.07 5.09 4.64
CA TYR A 104 15.67 5.07 5.09
C TYR A 104 15.39 4.16 6.30
N TRP A 105 16.40 3.55 6.91
CA TRP A 105 16.17 2.60 8.00
C TRP A 105 15.43 3.25 9.19
N ASP A 106 15.80 4.47 9.57
CA ASP A 106 15.21 5.24 10.68
C ASP A 106 14.32 6.41 10.24
N ASN A 107 14.08 6.56 8.91
CA ASN A 107 13.24 7.63 8.39
C ASN A 107 11.79 7.47 8.83
N LYS A 108 11.21 8.52 9.44
CA LYS A 108 9.82 8.58 9.94
C LYS A 108 8.98 9.66 9.24
N GLU A 109 9.56 10.33 8.25
CA GLU A 109 8.84 11.36 7.50
C GLU A 109 7.69 10.76 6.69
N PRO A 110 6.52 11.45 6.66
CA PRO A 110 5.41 11.04 5.82
C PRO A 110 5.79 11.04 4.33
N GLY A 111 5.44 9.97 3.62
CA GLY A 111 5.72 9.89 2.19
C GLY A 111 5.45 8.52 1.58
N ILE A 112 5.77 8.44 0.30
CA ILE A 112 5.68 7.21 -0.50
C ILE A 112 7.10 6.78 -0.87
N TYR A 113 7.43 5.54 -0.59
CA TYR A 113 8.67 4.91 -1.02
C TYR A 113 8.49 4.36 -2.42
N VAL A 114 9.38 4.72 -3.31
CA VAL A 114 9.31 4.38 -4.74
C VAL A 114 10.48 3.49 -5.16
N ASP A 115 10.30 2.72 -6.22
CA ASP A 115 11.40 2.03 -6.88
C ASP A 115 12.40 3.04 -7.45
N VAL A 116 13.63 3.02 -7.00
CA VAL A 116 14.68 3.97 -7.44
C VAL A 116 14.97 3.81 -8.93
N ALA A 117 14.76 2.64 -9.52
CA ALA A 117 14.97 2.36 -10.94
C ALA A 117 13.89 3.00 -11.82
N THR A 118 12.61 2.88 -11.44
CA THR A 118 11.46 3.26 -12.28
C THR A 118 10.66 4.44 -11.75
N GLY A 119 10.71 4.71 -10.43
CA GLY A 119 9.84 5.66 -9.76
C GLY A 119 8.47 5.10 -9.38
N GLU A 120 8.20 3.80 -9.62
CA GLU A 120 6.93 3.17 -9.26
C GLU A 120 6.68 3.22 -7.75
N PRO A 121 5.49 3.70 -7.27
CA PRO A 121 5.13 3.65 -5.87
C PRO A 121 5.09 2.22 -5.33
N LEU A 122 5.78 1.96 -4.21
CA LEU A 122 5.91 0.62 -3.64
C LEU A 122 5.31 0.51 -2.24
N PHE A 123 5.65 1.45 -1.34
CA PHE A 123 5.23 1.40 0.05
C PHE A 123 4.82 2.78 0.57
N SER A 124 3.91 2.80 1.54
CA SER A 124 3.53 4.00 2.29
C SER A 124 4.29 4.09 3.61
N SER A 125 4.68 5.29 4.03
CA SER A 125 5.22 5.53 5.37
C SER A 125 4.27 5.12 6.49
N LYS A 126 2.96 5.07 6.23
CA LYS A 126 1.94 4.59 7.18
C LYS A 126 2.07 3.09 7.49
N ASP A 127 2.61 2.33 6.57
CA ASP A 127 2.81 0.89 6.71
C ASP A 127 4.24 0.53 7.17
N LYS A 128 5.10 1.55 7.39
CA LYS A 128 6.46 1.38 7.89
C LYS A 128 6.48 1.19 9.40
N TYR A 129 7.30 0.25 9.87
CA TYR A 129 7.52 0.02 11.29
C TYR A 129 9.01 -0.20 11.60
N ASP A 130 9.36 -0.06 12.87
CA ASP A 130 10.73 -0.34 13.35
C ASP A 130 10.84 -1.81 13.73
N SER A 131 11.52 -2.58 12.90
CA SER A 131 11.81 -4.00 13.16
C SER A 131 13.09 -4.23 13.95
N GLY A 132 13.90 -3.18 14.19
CA GLY A 132 15.20 -3.29 14.83
C GLY A 132 16.29 -3.96 13.98
N CYS A 133 16.01 -4.34 12.73
CA CYS A 133 16.95 -5.05 11.87
C CYS A 133 17.96 -4.14 11.15
N GLY A 134 17.74 -2.82 11.16
CA GLY A 134 18.60 -1.82 10.51
C GLY A 134 18.31 -1.60 9.02
N TRP A 135 17.18 -2.08 8.52
CA TRP A 135 16.64 -1.79 7.19
C TRP A 135 15.19 -1.32 7.29
N PRO A 136 14.69 -0.56 6.29
CA PRO A 136 13.28 -0.18 6.24
C PRO A 136 12.38 -1.43 6.20
N SER A 137 11.38 -1.48 7.07
CA SER A 137 10.45 -2.60 7.18
C SER A 137 9.02 -2.10 7.04
N PHE A 138 8.20 -2.84 6.28
CA PHE A 138 6.82 -2.49 5.96
C PHE A 138 5.90 -3.67 6.18
N THR A 139 4.68 -3.42 6.64
CA THR A 139 3.68 -4.47 6.86
C THR A 139 3.05 -4.95 5.55
N LYS A 140 3.00 -4.09 4.54
CA LYS A 140 2.42 -4.40 3.22
C LYS A 140 2.90 -3.41 2.16
N PRO A 141 2.84 -3.77 0.86
CA PRO A 141 2.99 -2.81 -0.23
C PRO A 141 1.75 -1.92 -0.35
N ILE A 142 1.87 -0.79 -1.07
CA ILE A 142 0.77 0.16 -1.34
C ILE A 142 -0.36 -0.47 -2.17
N SER A 143 -0.03 -1.45 -3.01
CA SER A 143 -0.95 -2.31 -3.74
C SER A 143 -0.28 -3.69 -3.90
N ALA A 144 -1.07 -4.77 -3.86
CA ALA A 144 -0.52 -6.13 -3.95
C ALA A 144 0.22 -6.41 -5.26
N ASP A 145 -0.15 -5.74 -6.34
CA ASP A 145 0.37 -5.95 -7.69
C ASP A 145 1.70 -5.21 -7.99
N VAL A 146 2.15 -4.28 -7.13
CA VAL A 146 3.44 -3.60 -7.31
C VAL A 146 4.65 -4.44 -6.87
N ALA A 147 4.40 -5.51 -6.13
CA ALA A 147 5.44 -6.43 -5.64
C ALA A 147 5.30 -7.82 -6.27
N ARG A 148 6.42 -8.44 -6.56
CA ARG A 148 6.53 -9.83 -7.00
C ARG A 148 7.28 -10.62 -5.94
N TYR A 149 6.89 -11.87 -5.77
CA TYR A 149 7.44 -12.76 -4.75
C TYR A 149 8.10 -13.95 -5.44
N LYS A 150 9.33 -14.25 -5.05
CA LYS A 150 10.13 -15.35 -5.60
C LYS A 150 10.81 -16.12 -4.48
N GLU A 151 10.82 -17.45 -4.58
CA GLU A 151 11.60 -18.27 -3.65
C GLU A 151 13.10 -17.98 -3.83
N ASP A 152 13.78 -17.74 -2.71
CA ASP A 152 15.22 -17.55 -2.63
C ASP A 152 15.82 -18.64 -1.72
N THR A 153 16.64 -19.51 -2.33
CA THR A 153 17.34 -20.59 -1.64
C THR A 153 18.82 -20.30 -1.43
N SER A 154 19.26 -19.07 -1.67
CA SER A 154 20.65 -18.69 -1.47
C SER A 154 21.09 -18.82 0.00
N PHE A 155 22.39 -18.93 0.24
CA PHE A 155 23.00 -19.06 1.57
C PHE A 155 22.46 -20.22 2.43
N ASN A 156 21.98 -21.28 1.77
CA ASN A 156 21.37 -22.45 2.44
C ASN A 156 20.16 -22.10 3.33
N MET A 157 19.46 -20.98 3.01
CA MET A 157 18.21 -20.52 3.63
C MET A 157 17.06 -20.67 2.64
N ARG A 158 15.85 -20.78 3.16
CA ARG A 158 14.64 -20.73 2.32
C ARG A 158 13.83 -19.50 2.71
N ARG A 159 13.82 -18.50 1.84
CA ARG A 159 13.16 -17.20 2.04
C ARG A 159 12.28 -16.87 0.84
N ILE A 160 11.44 -15.85 1.00
CA ILE A 160 10.69 -15.28 -0.13
C ILE A 160 11.26 -13.89 -0.42
N GLU A 161 11.93 -13.77 -1.55
CA GLU A 161 12.43 -12.50 -2.08
C GLU A 161 11.26 -11.64 -2.56
N VAL A 162 11.31 -10.35 -2.25
CA VAL A 162 10.39 -9.33 -2.75
C VAL A 162 11.10 -8.51 -3.82
N ARG A 163 10.48 -8.37 -4.98
CA ARG A 163 10.98 -7.56 -6.09
C ARG A 163 9.90 -6.59 -6.56
N SER A 164 10.30 -5.41 -7.06
CA SER A 164 9.35 -4.51 -7.70
C SER A 164 8.80 -5.08 -9.00
N ARG A 165 7.53 -4.79 -9.30
CA ARG A 165 6.86 -5.24 -10.52
C ARG A 165 7.53 -4.69 -11.79
N SER A 166 7.72 -3.37 -11.83
CA SER A 166 8.18 -2.65 -13.03
C SER A 166 9.69 -2.71 -13.20
N GLY A 167 10.47 -2.40 -12.16
CA GLY A 167 11.93 -2.38 -12.22
C GLY A 167 12.60 -3.73 -12.12
N ASN A 168 11.88 -4.74 -11.61
CA ASN A 168 12.44 -6.02 -11.17
C ASN A 168 13.59 -5.80 -10.16
N SER A 169 13.48 -4.72 -9.37
CA SER A 169 14.46 -4.35 -8.37
C SER A 169 14.33 -5.25 -7.13
N HIS A 170 15.45 -5.73 -6.63
CA HIS A 170 15.48 -6.41 -5.33
C HIS A 170 15.09 -5.42 -4.23
N LEU A 171 14.11 -5.77 -3.40
CA LEU A 171 13.59 -4.91 -2.32
C LEU A 171 13.85 -5.51 -0.93
N GLY A 172 14.16 -6.79 -0.84
CA GLY A 172 14.34 -7.51 0.42
C GLY A 172 13.61 -8.85 0.45
N HIS A 173 13.16 -9.27 1.62
CA HIS A 173 12.50 -10.56 1.84
C HIS A 173 11.27 -10.40 2.72
N VAL A 174 10.37 -11.38 2.66
CA VAL A 174 9.23 -11.51 3.58
C VAL A 174 9.68 -12.21 4.85
N PHE A 175 9.23 -11.69 6.00
CA PHE A 175 9.41 -12.27 7.32
C PHE A 175 8.06 -12.44 7.99
N ASP A 176 7.91 -13.44 8.84
CA ASP A 176 6.65 -13.80 9.51
C ASP A 176 6.54 -13.29 10.96
N ASP A 177 7.57 -12.59 11.43
CA ASP A 177 7.71 -12.03 12.78
C ASP A 177 7.34 -10.54 12.88
N GLY A 178 6.74 -9.97 11.83
CA GLY A 178 6.28 -8.59 11.80
C GLY A 178 5.02 -8.33 12.67
N PRO A 179 4.63 -7.05 12.86
CA PRO A 179 3.43 -6.70 13.59
C PRO A 179 2.17 -7.25 12.88
N LYS A 180 1.16 -7.61 13.70
CA LYS A 180 -0.14 -8.12 13.22
C LYS A 180 -1.06 -6.99 12.85
#